data_445a4a823af51b2896c6402506ced4eb
#
_entry.id   445a4a823af51b2896c6402506ced4eb
#
_cell.length_a   1.000
_cell.length_b   1.000
_cell.length_c   1.000
_cell.angle_alpha   90.00
_cell.angle_beta   90.00
_cell.angle_gamma   90.00
#
_symmetry.space_group_name_H-M   'P 1'
#
loop_
_entity.id
_entity.type
_entity.pdbx_description
1 polymer ?
#
loop_
_entity_poly.entity_id
_entity_poly.type
_entity_poly.pdbx_seq_one_letter_code
_entity_poly.pdbx_strand_id
1 'polypeptide(L)'
;MQQIAASELIINSRGAIYHLDVRPEELADTIIVVGDPERVKKVSAHFDKIEHQLQHREFITHTGYIGNKHISVISTGIGPDNIDIVFNELDALANINFETRLIKDKLSKLNIIRFGTSGSLQADIPVDSFVASSHGLGLDNLLNFYNYEKTEADKNMVNAFITQTGLDTAITNPYAFSGSEVLLQKFSEGFHKGITVTCPGFFGPQGRVLRLGLSSPGLVDKLTHFSYNNHRITNFEMETSAIYGLGKLMGHECLSINVIIANRVVKEFSKDSEAAVKKMIEKALEALTAS
;
A
#
# COMPACT_ATOMS: atom_id res chain seq x y z
N MET A 1 1.02 -28.83 13.79
CA MET A 1 1.04 -27.35 13.91
C MET A 1 0.31 -26.98 15.21
N GLN A 2 0.78 -25.95 15.92
CA GLN A 2 0.14 -25.49 17.14
C GLN A 2 -1.08 -24.62 16.76
N GLN A 3 -2.17 -24.79 17.49
CA GLN A 3 -3.37 -23.98 17.34
C GLN A 3 -3.11 -22.52 17.76
N ILE A 4 -3.55 -21.56 16.95
CA ILE A 4 -3.39 -20.13 17.22
C ILE A 4 -4.33 -19.72 18.35
N ALA A 5 -3.78 -19.07 19.38
CA ALA A 5 -4.55 -18.69 20.57
C ALA A 5 -5.66 -17.67 20.24
N ALA A 6 -6.68 -17.60 21.09
CA ALA A 6 -7.81 -16.68 20.89
C ALA A 6 -7.42 -15.20 21.00
N SER A 7 -6.34 -14.89 21.74
CA SER A 7 -5.78 -13.55 21.85
C SER A 7 -5.01 -13.09 20.60
N GLU A 8 -4.55 -14.04 19.76
CA GLU A 8 -3.78 -13.77 18.55
C GLU A 8 -4.69 -13.71 17.32
N LEU A 9 -5.54 -14.73 17.12
CA LEU A 9 -6.56 -14.76 16.08
C LEU A 9 -7.92 -14.42 16.71
N ILE A 10 -8.30 -13.16 16.69
CA ILE A 10 -9.56 -12.72 17.30
C ILE A 10 -10.68 -12.85 16.27
N ILE A 11 -11.66 -13.70 16.59
CA ILE A 11 -12.85 -13.93 15.76
C ILE A 11 -14.07 -13.47 16.57
N ASN A 12 -14.90 -12.62 15.97
CA ASN A 12 -16.09 -12.08 16.62
C ASN A 12 -17.26 -13.06 16.62
N SER A 13 -18.39 -12.67 17.23
CA SER A 13 -19.59 -13.51 17.34
C SER A 13 -20.26 -13.84 15.98
N ARG A 14 -19.94 -13.08 14.93
CA ARG A 14 -20.38 -13.32 13.56
C ARG A 14 -19.53 -14.37 12.84
N GLY A 15 -18.44 -14.82 13.45
CA GLY A 15 -17.42 -15.69 12.82
C GLY A 15 -16.48 -14.92 11.89
N ALA A 16 -16.45 -13.60 11.98
CA ALA A 16 -15.61 -12.72 11.18
C ALA A 16 -14.34 -12.33 11.92
N ILE A 17 -13.29 -11.96 11.16
CA ILE A 17 -12.05 -11.40 11.72
C ILE A 17 -12.34 -10.05 12.40
N TYR A 18 -11.56 -9.70 13.40
CA TYR A 18 -11.95 -8.70 14.39
C TYR A 18 -12.06 -7.26 13.86
N HIS A 19 -11.03 -6.75 13.18
CA HIS A 19 -11.03 -5.35 12.74
C HIS A 19 -11.80 -5.14 11.45
N LEU A 20 -11.60 -6.00 10.45
CA LEU A 20 -12.26 -5.88 9.15
C LEU A 20 -13.74 -6.29 9.20
N ASP A 21 -14.14 -7.09 10.19
CA ASP A 21 -15.47 -7.73 10.28
C ASP A 21 -15.88 -8.47 9.00
N VAL A 22 -14.91 -9.14 8.36
CA VAL A 22 -15.07 -9.94 7.15
C VAL A 22 -14.90 -11.41 7.49
N ARG A 23 -15.69 -12.29 6.86
CA ARG A 23 -15.53 -13.73 6.91
C ARG A 23 -14.77 -14.22 5.66
N PRO A 24 -14.12 -15.40 5.72
CA PRO A 24 -13.35 -15.92 4.57
C PRO A 24 -14.14 -15.97 3.27
N GLU A 25 -15.43 -16.36 3.32
CA GLU A 25 -16.30 -16.45 2.16
C GLU A 25 -16.80 -15.10 1.61
N GLU A 26 -16.57 -14.02 2.33
CA GLU A 26 -16.97 -12.66 1.96
C GLU A 26 -15.84 -11.90 1.24
N LEU A 27 -14.65 -12.51 1.09
CA LEU A 27 -13.44 -11.90 0.52
C LEU A 27 -13.12 -12.48 -0.86
N ALA A 28 -12.77 -11.62 -1.81
CA ALA A 28 -12.23 -12.03 -3.12
C ALA A 28 -10.70 -12.20 -3.06
N ASP A 29 -10.13 -12.98 -4.00
CA ASP A 29 -8.67 -13.15 -4.13
C ASP A 29 -7.98 -11.91 -4.73
N THR A 30 -8.73 -11.06 -5.43
CA THR A 30 -8.25 -9.75 -5.92
C THR A 30 -8.82 -8.65 -5.05
N ILE A 31 -7.92 -7.91 -4.41
CA ILE A 31 -8.28 -6.92 -3.40
C ILE A 31 -7.72 -5.55 -3.81
N ILE A 32 -8.59 -4.56 -3.86
CA ILE A 32 -8.20 -3.17 -3.98
C ILE A 32 -8.20 -2.56 -2.58
N VAL A 33 -7.10 -1.97 -2.16
CA VAL A 33 -7.02 -1.25 -0.88
C VAL A 33 -6.92 0.26 -1.12
N VAL A 34 -7.66 1.02 -0.32
CA VAL A 34 -7.73 2.49 -0.39
C VAL A 34 -7.57 3.08 1.02
N GLY A 35 -6.90 4.22 1.17
CA GLY A 35 -6.75 4.85 2.48
C GLY A 35 -8.04 5.51 2.99
N ASP A 36 -8.83 6.06 2.07
CA ASP A 36 -10.03 6.83 2.36
C ASP A 36 -11.29 5.93 2.29
N PRO A 37 -12.10 5.83 3.37
CA PRO A 37 -13.33 5.06 3.38
C PRO A 37 -14.33 5.46 2.27
N GLU A 38 -14.40 6.75 1.92
CA GLU A 38 -15.30 7.21 0.86
C GLU A 38 -14.87 6.71 -0.54
N ARG A 39 -13.59 6.42 -0.72
CA ARG A 39 -13.06 5.89 -1.98
C ARG A 39 -13.55 4.46 -2.25
N VAL A 40 -13.92 3.69 -1.24
CA VAL A 40 -14.52 2.36 -1.40
C VAL A 40 -15.76 2.45 -2.29
N LYS A 41 -16.65 3.41 -2.00
CA LYS A 41 -17.87 3.63 -2.80
C LYS A 41 -17.55 4.10 -4.22
N LYS A 42 -16.50 4.93 -4.39
CA LYS A 42 -16.06 5.40 -5.71
C LYS A 42 -15.55 4.24 -6.59
N VAL A 43 -14.87 3.27 -6.01
CA VAL A 43 -14.42 2.06 -6.72
C VAL A 43 -15.58 1.11 -6.98
N SER A 44 -16.38 0.78 -5.96
CA SER A 44 -17.47 -0.17 -6.08
C SER A 44 -18.66 0.34 -6.91
N ALA A 45 -18.72 1.63 -7.22
CA ALA A 45 -19.66 2.17 -8.20
C ALA A 45 -19.46 1.63 -9.63
N HIS A 46 -18.29 1.03 -9.90
CA HIS A 46 -17.98 0.34 -11.16
C HIS A 46 -18.30 -1.16 -11.13
N PHE A 47 -18.78 -1.69 -10.02
CA PHE A 47 -19.15 -3.11 -9.92
C PHE A 47 -20.50 -3.34 -10.59
N ASP A 48 -20.60 -4.38 -11.42
CA ASP A 48 -21.86 -4.80 -12.03
C ASP A 48 -22.82 -5.37 -10.99
N LYS A 49 -22.26 -5.99 -9.95
CA LYS A 49 -22.99 -6.57 -8.83
C LYS A 49 -22.14 -6.44 -7.56
N ILE A 50 -22.75 -5.96 -6.48
CA ILE A 50 -22.17 -5.99 -5.14
C ILE A 50 -22.83 -7.14 -4.37
N GLU A 51 -22.01 -8.02 -3.77
CA GLU A 51 -22.49 -9.16 -2.98
C GLU A 51 -22.44 -8.88 -1.48
N HIS A 52 -21.37 -8.21 -1.02
CA HIS A 52 -21.18 -7.89 0.38
C HIS A 52 -20.83 -6.41 0.56
N GLN A 53 -21.44 -5.79 1.54
CA GLN A 53 -21.13 -4.43 2.01
C GLN A 53 -21.01 -4.49 3.53
N LEU A 54 -19.82 -4.32 4.04
CA LEU A 54 -19.50 -4.42 5.45
C LEU A 54 -18.82 -3.14 5.91
N GLN A 55 -19.02 -2.77 7.16
CA GLN A 55 -18.35 -1.62 7.77
C GLN A 55 -18.14 -1.86 9.25
N HIS A 56 -16.89 -1.72 9.66
CA HIS A 56 -16.52 -1.68 11.07
C HIS A 56 -15.38 -0.68 11.27
N ARG A 57 -15.56 0.30 12.16
CA ARG A 57 -14.63 1.43 12.35
C ARG A 57 -14.36 2.15 11.01
N GLU A 58 -13.10 2.42 10.69
CA GLU A 58 -12.64 2.99 9.41
C GLU A 58 -12.57 1.98 8.27
N PHE A 59 -12.76 0.70 8.55
CA PHE A 59 -12.69 -0.38 7.57
C PHE A 59 -14.06 -0.58 6.92
N ILE A 60 -14.15 -0.23 5.64
CA ILE A 60 -15.32 -0.51 4.79
C ILE A 60 -14.89 -1.52 3.75
N THR A 61 -15.65 -2.58 3.58
CA THR A 61 -15.41 -3.62 2.57
C THR A 61 -16.61 -3.76 1.67
N HIS A 62 -16.41 -3.61 0.36
CA HIS A 62 -17.38 -4.01 -0.66
C HIS A 62 -16.80 -5.11 -1.51
N THR A 63 -17.50 -6.24 -1.65
CA THR A 63 -17.11 -7.36 -2.51
C THR A 63 -18.15 -7.57 -3.59
N GLY A 64 -17.70 -7.79 -4.83
CA GLY A 64 -18.59 -7.96 -5.98
C GLY A 64 -17.85 -8.24 -7.27
N TYR A 65 -18.46 -7.95 -8.40
CA TYR A 65 -17.95 -8.32 -9.72
C TYR A 65 -17.85 -7.12 -10.67
N ILE A 66 -16.79 -7.15 -11.50
CA ILE A 66 -16.68 -6.38 -12.74
C ILE A 66 -16.46 -7.42 -13.85
N GLY A 67 -17.43 -7.60 -14.74
CA GLY A 67 -17.45 -8.73 -15.67
C GLY A 67 -17.34 -10.06 -14.91
N ASN A 68 -16.33 -10.84 -15.23
CA ASN A 68 -16.06 -12.11 -14.57
C ASN A 68 -15.03 -12.01 -13.42
N LYS A 69 -14.57 -10.82 -13.09
CA LYS A 69 -13.57 -10.62 -12.03
C LYS A 69 -14.25 -10.38 -10.69
N HIS A 70 -13.99 -11.28 -9.72
CA HIS A 70 -14.41 -11.12 -8.34
C HIS A 70 -13.40 -10.23 -7.62
N ILE A 71 -13.85 -9.11 -7.05
CA ILE A 71 -13.01 -8.07 -6.48
C ILE A 71 -13.58 -7.63 -5.13
N SER A 72 -12.72 -7.52 -4.13
CA SER A 72 -13.01 -6.79 -2.90
C SER A 72 -12.33 -5.43 -2.94
N VAL A 73 -13.01 -4.39 -2.48
CA VAL A 73 -12.39 -3.08 -2.19
C VAL A 73 -12.53 -2.79 -0.71
N ILE A 74 -11.40 -2.42 -0.08
CA ILE A 74 -11.29 -2.28 1.37
C ILE A 74 -10.63 -0.94 1.71
N SER A 75 -11.23 -0.17 2.62
CA SER A 75 -10.53 0.97 3.21
C SER A 75 -9.58 0.51 4.32
N THR A 76 -8.36 1.02 4.30
CA THR A 76 -7.33 0.70 5.30
C THR A 76 -7.18 1.76 6.38
N GLY A 77 -7.73 2.96 6.16
CA GLY A 77 -7.27 4.13 6.91
C GLY A 77 -5.88 4.58 6.43
N ILE A 78 -5.16 5.32 7.26
CA ILE A 78 -3.89 5.96 6.93
C ILE A 78 -2.79 5.39 7.83
N GLY A 79 -1.64 5.09 7.22
CA GLY A 79 -0.41 4.76 7.94
C GLY A 79 -0.07 3.28 8.01
N PRO A 80 1.21 2.97 8.33
CA PRO A 80 1.73 1.61 8.34
C PRO A 80 1.12 0.74 9.43
N ASP A 81 0.74 1.31 10.56
CA ASP A 81 0.05 0.65 11.67
C ASP A 81 -1.30 0.06 11.24
N ASN A 82 -2.08 0.81 10.47
CA ASN A 82 -3.31 0.28 9.88
C ASN A 82 -3.04 -0.81 8.84
N ILE A 83 -1.98 -0.65 8.03
CA ILE A 83 -1.57 -1.69 7.06
C ILE A 83 -1.17 -2.98 7.78
N ASP A 84 -0.51 -2.89 8.93
CA ASP A 84 -0.20 -4.05 9.75
C ASP A 84 -1.45 -4.85 10.14
N ILE A 85 -2.48 -4.17 10.62
CA ILE A 85 -3.76 -4.79 10.97
C ILE A 85 -4.39 -5.44 9.73
N VAL A 86 -4.56 -4.67 8.67
CA VAL A 86 -5.28 -5.11 7.47
C VAL A 86 -4.59 -6.31 6.80
N PHE A 87 -3.27 -6.28 6.64
CA PHE A 87 -2.55 -7.35 5.96
C PHE A 87 -2.52 -8.65 6.77
N ASN A 88 -2.31 -8.58 8.08
CA ASN A 88 -2.40 -9.76 8.93
C ASN A 88 -3.82 -10.36 8.93
N GLU A 89 -4.87 -9.55 8.93
CA GLU A 89 -6.25 -10.03 8.86
C GLU A 89 -6.62 -10.57 7.48
N LEU A 90 -6.14 -9.97 6.38
CA LEU A 90 -6.34 -10.52 5.03
C LEU A 90 -5.63 -11.86 4.82
N ASP A 91 -4.41 -12.00 5.31
CA ASP A 91 -3.70 -13.28 5.27
C ASP A 91 -4.40 -14.33 6.14
N ALA A 92 -4.88 -13.96 7.31
CA ALA A 92 -5.64 -14.86 8.17
C ALA A 92 -6.93 -15.36 7.49
N LEU A 93 -7.69 -14.49 6.83
CA LEU A 93 -8.88 -14.85 6.05
C LEU A 93 -8.55 -15.84 4.93
N ALA A 94 -7.44 -15.63 4.23
CA ALA A 94 -7.01 -16.49 3.12
C ALA A 94 -6.41 -17.82 3.61
N ASN A 95 -5.61 -17.81 4.68
CA ASN A 95 -4.64 -18.86 5.00
C ASN A 95 -4.82 -19.55 6.35
N ILE A 96 -5.78 -19.13 7.17
CA ILE A 96 -6.09 -19.78 8.44
C ILE A 96 -7.51 -20.38 8.36
N ASN A 97 -7.66 -21.59 8.88
CA ASN A 97 -8.97 -22.18 9.11
C ASN A 97 -9.52 -21.65 10.46
N PHE A 98 -10.61 -20.90 10.44
CA PHE A 98 -11.16 -20.25 11.63
C PHE A 98 -11.79 -21.19 12.64
N GLU A 99 -12.27 -22.38 12.20
CA GLU A 99 -12.83 -23.41 13.08
C GLU A 99 -11.74 -24.12 13.89
N THR A 100 -10.69 -24.57 13.18
CA THR A 100 -9.58 -25.32 13.78
C THR A 100 -8.49 -24.39 14.35
N ARG A 101 -8.46 -23.13 13.92
CA ARG A 101 -7.43 -22.12 14.23
C ARG A 101 -6.02 -22.57 13.81
N LEU A 102 -5.92 -23.32 12.74
CA LEU A 102 -4.67 -23.83 12.18
C LEU A 102 -4.41 -23.17 10.83
N ILE A 103 -3.13 -22.95 10.53
CA ILE A 103 -2.70 -22.55 9.19
C ILE A 103 -3.10 -23.65 8.21
N LYS A 104 -3.67 -23.29 7.06
CA LYS A 104 -4.06 -24.24 6.00
C LYS A 104 -2.84 -24.92 5.40
N ASP A 105 -2.95 -26.20 5.04
CA ASP A 105 -1.85 -26.96 4.42
C ASP A 105 -1.45 -26.38 3.05
N LYS A 106 -2.42 -25.84 2.32
CA LYS A 106 -2.21 -25.16 1.04
C LYS A 106 -2.54 -23.68 1.21
N LEU A 107 -1.53 -22.84 1.10
CA LEU A 107 -1.69 -21.39 1.19
C LEU A 107 -2.23 -20.80 -0.11
N SER A 108 -3.14 -19.87 0.02
CA SER A 108 -3.68 -19.06 -1.06
C SER A 108 -2.87 -17.77 -1.22
N LYS A 109 -2.72 -17.34 -2.47
CA LYS A 109 -2.06 -16.09 -2.81
C LYS A 109 -3.11 -15.05 -3.17
N LEU A 110 -3.07 -13.89 -2.52
CA LEU A 110 -3.92 -12.75 -2.84
C LEU A 110 -3.20 -11.81 -3.82
N ASN A 111 -3.98 -11.10 -4.66
CA ASN A 111 -3.52 -9.99 -5.47
C ASN A 111 -4.03 -8.70 -4.83
N ILE A 112 -3.15 -7.90 -4.24
CA ILE A 112 -3.53 -6.71 -3.48
C ILE A 112 -2.99 -5.45 -4.17
N ILE A 113 -3.90 -4.58 -4.61
CA ILE A 113 -3.54 -3.38 -5.34
C ILE A 113 -4.01 -2.14 -4.58
N ARG A 114 -3.07 -1.28 -4.19
CA ARG A 114 -3.41 -0.01 -3.55
C ARG A 114 -3.75 1.05 -4.58
N PHE A 115 -4.92 1.68 -4.45
CA PHE A 115 -5.31 2.87 -5.19
C PHE A 115 -5.17 4.09 -4.27
N GLY A 116 -4.03 4.76 -4.37
CA GLY A 116 -3.63 5.81 -3.45
C GLY A 116 -3.47 7.19 -4.06
N THR A 117 -3.13 8.14 -3.19
CA THR A 117 -2.71 9.49 -3.52
C THR A 117 -1.32 9.74 -2.95
N SER A 118 -0.52 10.57 -3.59
CA SER A 118 0.84 10.84 -3.14
C SER A 118 1.35 12.21 -3.57
N GLY A 119 2.50 12.60 -3.02
CA GLY A 119 3.23 13.80 -3.44
C GLY A 119 4.42 13.44 -4.33
N SER A 120 4.53 14.06 -5.51
CA SER A 120 5.70 13.90 -6.38
C SER A 120 6.94 14.58 -5.78
N LEU A 121 8.08 13.91 -5.96
CA LEU A 121 9.42 14.40 -5.63
C LEU A 121 10.26 14.66 -6.90
N GLN A 122 9.62 14.73 -8.07
CA GLN A 122 10.29 14.97 -9.35
C GLN A 122 9.57 16.07 -10.13
N ALA A 123 10.31 17.05 -10.65
CA ALA A 123 9.73 18.15 -11.42
C ALA A 123 9.04 17.70 -12.71
N ASP A 124 9.53 16.62 -13.32
CA ASP A 124 9.00 16.03 -14.55
C ASP A 124 7.83 15.05 -14.34
N ILE A 125 7.37 14.87 -13.10
CA ILE A 125 6.14 14.11 -12.79
C ILE A 125 5.11 15.09 -12.22
N PRO A 126 4.27 15.69 -13.09
CA PRO A 126 3.35 16.74 -12.67
C PRO A 126 2.18 16.22 -11.82
N VAL A 127 1.43 17.13 -11.23
CA VAL A 127 0.15 16.80 -10.58
C VAL A 127 -0.80 16.14 -11.59
N ASP A 128 -1.73 15.33 -11.07
CA ASP A 128 -2.70 14.54 -11.83
C ASP A 128 -2.09 13.40 -12.68
N SER A 129 -0.76 13.20 -12.63
CA SER A 129 -0.08 12.02 -13.20
C SER A 129 -0.29 10.79 -12.33
N PHE A 130 -0.07 9.62 -12.92
CA PHE A 130 -0.16 8.33 -12.23
C PHE A 130 1.22 7.71 -12.07
N VAL A 131 1.46 7.12 -10.90
CA VAL A 131 2.70 6.40 -10.58
C VAL A 131 2.35 4.98 -10.17
N ALA A 132 3.03 3.99 -10.77
CA ALA A 132 3.05 2.61 -10.31
C ALA A 132 4.40 2.37 -9.62
N SER A 133 4.37 2.04 -8.34
CA SER A 133 5.56 1.93 -7.51
C SER A 133 6.32 0.64 -7.80
N SER A 134 7.53 0.73 -8.37
CA SER A 134 8.38 -0.45 -8.57
C SER A 134 8.95 -1.00 -7.25
N HIS A 135 9.23 -0.09 -6.31
CA HIS A 135 9.74 -0.41 -4.97
C HIS A 135 9.07 0.50 -3.94
N GLY A 136 8.87 -0.04 -2.74
CA GLY A 136 8.55 0.70 -1.53
C GLY A 136 9.78 0.81 -0.65
N LEU A 137 10.17 2.03 -0.25
CA LEU A 137 11.24 2.31 0.69
C LEU A 137 10.64 2.88 1.97
N GLY A 138 10.72 2.14 3.08
CA GLY A 138 10.10 2.49 4.35
C GLY A 138 10.99 3.29 5.26
N LEU A 139 10.47 4.41 5.75
CA LEU A 139 11.01 5.20 6.86
C LEU A 139 10.18 5.03 8.15
N ASP A 140 9.21 4.13 8.12
CA ASP A 140 8.22 3.92 9.17
C ASP A 140 8.64 2.92 10.26
N ASN A 141 9.69 2.15 10.04
CA ASN A 141 10.24 1.13 10.93
C ASN A 141 9.38 -0.16 11.11
N LEU A 142 8.19 -0.28 10.51
CA LEU A 142 7.27 -1.40 10.77
C LEU A 142 7.91 -2.76 10.55
N LEU A 143 8.56 -2.97 9.41
CA LEU A 143 9.13 -4.27 9.06
C LEU A 143 10.31 -4.70 9.94
N ASN A 144 10.86 -3.81 10.75
CA ASN A 144 11.90 -4.17 11.72
C ASN A 144 11.36 -4.95 12.94
N PHE A 145 10.02 -5.03 13.10
CA PHE A 145 9.37 -5.88 14.10
C PHE A 145 9.08 -7.30 13.61
N TYR A 146 9.30 -7.57 12.31
CA TYR A 146 9.11 -8.88 11.70
C TYR A 146 10.46 -9.58 11.44
N ASN A 147 10.46 -10.92 11.60
CA ASN A 147 11.65 -11.72 11.29
C ASN A 147 11.65 -12.07 9.80
N TYR A 148 12.64 -11.59 9.05
CA TYR A 148 12.83 -11.93 7.64
C TYR A 148 14.28 -11.75 7.21
N GLU A 149 14.66 -12.48 6.15
CA GLU A 149 15.97 -12.31 5.52
C GLU A 149 15.91 -11.26 4.44
N LYS A 150 16.70 -10.19 4.59
CA LYS A 150 16.85 -9.15 3.57
C LYS A 150 17.65 -9.71 2.40
N THR A 151 17.14 -9.56 1.17
CA THR A 151 17.91 -9.90 -0.04
C THR A 151 19.11 -8.98 -0.19
N GLU A 152 20.14 -9.41 -0.94
CA GLU A 152 21.29 -8.53 -1.22
C GLU A 152 20.88 -7.28 -2.02
N ALA A 153 19.90 -7.38 -2.90
CA ALA A 153 19.39 -6.23 -3.66
C ALA A 153 18.73 -5.21 -2.71
N ASP A 154 17.90 -5.66 -1.77
CA ASP A 154 17.24 -4.79 -0.79
C ASP A 154 18.26 -4.12 0.13
N LYS A 155 19.27 -4.88 0.63
CA LYS A 155 20.36 -4.34 1.44
C LYS A 155 21.16 -3.27 0.71
N ASN A 156 21.51 -3.54 -0.55
CA ASN A 156 22.31 -2.62 -1.34
C ASN A 156 21.55 -1.32 -1.65
N MET A 157 20.24 -1.39 -1.94
CA MET A 157 19.39 -0.21 -2.13
C MET A 157 19.31 0.62 -0.85
N VAL A 158 19.08 -0.02 0.31
CA VAL A 158 19.00 0.65 1.61
C VAL A 158 20.34 1.29 1.99
N ASN A 159 21.46 0.59 1.78
CA ASN A 159 22.80 1.12 2.06
C ASN A 159 23.12 2.34 1.18
N ALA A 160 22.79 2.28 -0.12
CA ALA A 160 22.91 3.41 -1.03
C ALA A 160 22.05 4.60 -0.57
N PHE A 161 20.83 4.31 -0.13
CA PHE A 161 19.91 5.33 0.39
C PHE A 161 20.48 6.02 1.64
N ILE A 162 20.92 5.27 2.65
CA ILE A 162 21.52 5.83 3.86
C ILE A 162 22.75 6.68 3.53
N THR A 163 23.62 6.16 2.64
CA THR A 163 24.85 6.87 2.24
C THR A 163 24.55 8.19 1.53
N GLN A 164 23.64 8.20 0.56
CA GLN A 164 23.32 9.39 -0.23
C GLN A 164 22.53 10.44 0.56
N THR A 165 21.64 9.99 1.44
CA THR A 165 20.81 10.91 2.22
C THR A 165 21.46 11.35 3.54
N GLY A 166 22.46 10.61 4.04
CA GLY A 166 23.03 10.82 5.36
C GLY A 166 21.96 10.70 6.46
N LEU A 167 21.02 9.77 6.27
CA LEU A 167 19.95 9.53 7.24
C LEU A 167 20.54 8.99 8.55
N ASP A 168 20.08 9.51 9.67
CA ASP A 168 20.44 8.98 10.99
C ASP A 168 19.66 7.70 11.27
N THR A 169 20.36 6.58 11.21
CA THR A 169 19.76 5.24 11.44
C THR A 169 19.37 4.98 12.90
N ALA A 170 19.80 5.83 13.84
CA ALA A 170 19.30 5.79 15.21
C ALA A 170 17.84 6.26 15.33
N ILE A 171 17.39 7.10 14.37
CA ILE A 171 16.00 7.58 14.32
C ILE A 171 15.14 6.66 13.45
N THR A 172 15.66 6.25 12.30
CA THR A 172 14.92 5.45 11.32
C THR A 172 15.83 4.38 10.74
N ASN A 173 15.43 3.12 10.86
CA ASN A 173 16.11 1.99 10.22
C ASN A 173 15.37 1.62 8.94
N PRO A 174 15.78 2.14 7.77
CA PRO A 174 15.05 1.94 6.52
C PRO A 174 15.03 0.48 6.07
N TYR A 175 14.00 0.16 5.29
CA TYR A 175 13.89 -1.10 4.58
C TYR A 175 13.33 -0.88 3.19
N ALA A 176 13.53 -1.82 2.27
CA ALA A 176 13.03 -1.72 0.92
C ALA A 176 12.49 -3.08 0.44
N PHE A 177 11.44 -3.04 -0.35
CA PHE A 177 10.85 -4.20 -1.01
C PHE A 177 10.39 -3.83 -2.43
N SER A 178 10.57 -4.76 -3.38
CA SER A 178 10.00 -4.63 -4.71
C SER A 178 8.50 -4.95 -4.70
N GLY A 179 7.73 -4.23 -5.54
CA GLY A 179 6.36 -4.63 -5.87
C GLY A 179 6.33 -5.87 -6.77
N SER A 180 5.13 -6.41 -6.98
CA SER A 180 4.91 -7.52 -7.90
C SER A 180 5.21 -7.13 -9.34
N GLU A 181 6.13 -7.82 -9.99
CA GLU A 181 6.44 -7.60 -11.40
C GLU A 181 5.24 -7.95 -12.31
N VAL A 182 4.51 -9.00 -11.98
CA VAL A 182 3.33 -9.45 -12.73
C VAL A 182 2.24 -8.37 -12.71
N LEU A 183 1.98 -7.78 -11.56
CA LEU A 183 1.02 -6.68 -11.45
C LEU A 183 1.57 -5.39 -12.11
N LEU A 184 2.86 -5.08 -11.92
CA LEU A 184 3.49 -3.88 -12.48
C LEU A 184 3.46 -3.85 -14.02
N GLN A 185 3.52 -5.02 -14.68
CA GLN A 185 3.41 -5.13 -16.13
C GLN A 185 2.03 -4.69 -16.64
N LYS A 186 0.94 -4.95 -15.88
CA LYS A 186 -0.42 -4.51 -16.23
C LYS A 186 -0.57 -2.98 -16.21
N PHE A 187 0.26 -2.30 -15.44
CA PHE A 187 0.25 -0.84 -15.29
C PHE A 187 1.45 -0.19 -16.01
N SER A 188 1.80 -0.68 -17.19
CA SER A 188 2.94 -0.17 -17.95
C SER A 188 2.63 1.11 -18.72
N GLU A 189 1.41 1.25 -19.24
CA GLU A 189 1.01 2.36 -20.09
C GLU A 189 0.34 3.49 -19.30
N GLY A 190 0.91 4.70 -19.41
CA GLY A 190 0.39 5.91 -18.77
C GLY A 190 0.62 5.98 -17.25
N PHE A 191 1.56 5.17 -16.72
CA PHE A 191 2.05 5.25 -15.35
C PHE A 191 3.57 5.50 -15.34
N HIS A 192 4.00 6.51 -14.58
CA HIS A 192 5.42 6.65 -14.24
C HIS A 192 5.82 5.50 -13.30
N LYS A 193 7.07 5.05 -13.41
CA LYS A 193 7.60 3.98 -12.54
C LYS A 193 8.76 4.50 -11.70
N GLY A 194 8.84 4.09 -10.45
CA GLY A 194 9.96 4.43 -9.57
C GLY A 194 9.75 3.99 -8.14
N ILE A 195 10.62 4.45 -7.27
CA ILE A 195 10.59 4.16 -5.84
C ILE A 195 9.59 5.10 -5.16
N THR A 196 8.70 4.54 -4.35
CA THR A 196 7.83 5.30 -3.44
C THR A 196 8.39 5.24 -2.03
N VAL A 197 8.58 6.40 -1.40
CA VAL A 197 8.99 6.46 0.01
C VAL A 197 7.76 6.48 0.90
N THR A 198 7.71 5.59 1.87
CA THR A 198 6.68 5.55 2.90
C THR A 198 7.17 6.24 4.15
N CYS A 199 6.46 7.29 4.55
CA CYS A 199 6.75 8.10 5.73
C CYS A 199 5.78 7.78 6.87
N PRO A 200 6.22 7.76 8.15
CA PRO A 200 5.35 7.48 9.29
C PRO A 200 4.41 8.65 9.65
N GLY A 201 4.36 9.69 8.86
CA GLY A 201 3.51 10.85 9.11
C GLY A 201 3.50 11.83 7.94
N PHE A 202 2.44 12.64 7.87
CA PHE A 202 2.18 13.55 6.76
C PHE A 202 2.95 14.87 6.86
N PHE A 203 3.16 15.41 8.07
CA PHE A 203 3.80 16.72 8.26
C PHE A 203 5.32 16.61 8.38
N GLY A 204 5.85 16.45 9.57
CA GLY A 204 7.30 16.42 9.84
C GLY A 204 8.04 15.38 9.02
N PRO A 205 7.62 14.10 8.98
CA PRO A 205 8.27 13.05 8.18
C PRO A 205 8.28 13.30 6.67
N GLN A 206 7.34 14.11 6.17
CA GLN A 206 7.30 14.53 4.77
C GLN A 206 7.79 15.98 4.55
N GLY A 207 8.51 16.53 5.51
CA GLY A 207 9.13 17.85 5.38
C GLY A 207 8.15 19.03 5.32
N ARG A 208 6.95 18.88 5.90
CA ARG A 208 5.96 19.97 6.01
C ARG A 208 6.11 20.67 7.35
N VAL A 209 6.24 21.98 7.31
CA VAL A 209 6.35 22.84 8.49
C VAL A 209 5.09 23.67 8.63
N LEU A 210 4.43 23.56 9.76
CA LEU A 210 3.41 24.52 10.20
C LEU A 210 3.98 25.37 11.35
N ARG A 211 3.88 24.88 12.58
CA ARG A 211 4.37 25.56 13.78
C ARG A 211 5.65 24.93 14.34
N LEU A 212 5.79 23.61 14.20
CA LEU A 212 6.96 22.88 14.70
C LEU A 212 8.06 22.81 13.63
N GLY A 213 9.32 23.06 14.01
CA GLY A 213 10.48 22.88 13.15
C GLY A 213 10.78 21.41 12.89
N LEU A 214 11.62 21.15 11.88
CA LEU A 214 12.05 19.81 11.49
C LEU A 214 13.41 19.47 12.10
N SER A 215 13.59 18.23 12.53
CA SER A 215 14.92 17.70 12.92
C SER A 215 15.83 17.49 11.70
N SER A 216 15.25 17.24 10.52
CA SER A 216 15.99 17.07 9.25
C SER A 216 15.37 17.94 8.14
N PRO A 217 15.63 19.25 8.12
CA PRO A 217 14.97 20.16 7.18
C PRO A 217 15.32 19.93 5.70
N GLY A 218 16.47 19.30 5.40
CA GLY A 218 16.88 18.96 4.02
C GLY A 218 16.42 17.59 3.51
N LEU A 219 15.58 16.86 4.24
CA LEU A 219 15.22 15.49 3.88
C LEU A 219 14.55 15.40 2.50
N VAL A 220 13.61 16.29 2.19
CA VAL A 220 12.89 16.29 0.90
C VAL A 220 13.84 16.44 -0.27
N ASP A 221 14.81 17.37 -0.17
CA ASP A 221 15.82 17.57 -1.22
C ASP A 221 16.71 16.33 -1.39
N LYS A 222 17.10 15.69 -0.30
CA LYS A 222 17.88 14.44 -0.33
C LYS A 222 17.09 13.31 -1.00
N LEU A 223 15.80 13.16 -0.70
CA LEU A 223 14.93 12.19 -1.35
C LEU A 223 14.79 12.46 -2.86
N THR A 224 14.65 13.71 -3.26
CA THR A 224 14.53 14.13 -4.67
C THR A 224 15.76 13.75 -5.50
N HIS A 225 16.95 13.81 -4.90
CA HIS A 225 18.22 13.53 -5.60
C HIS A 225 18.66 12.05 -5.50
N PHE A 226 17.98 11.25 -4.71
CA PHE A 226 18.33 9.83 -4.58
C PHE A 226 18.13 9.05 -5.87
N SER A 227 19.13 8.24 -6.23
CA SER A 227 19.06 7.30 -7.35
C SER A 227 19.88 6.04 -7.06
N TYR A 228 19.38 4.90 -7.54
CA TYR A 228 20.06 3.61 -7.44
C TYR A 228 19.66 2.71 -8.62
N ASN A 229 20.65 2.22 -9.42
CA ASN A 229 20.46 1.28 -10.54
C ASN A 229 19.27 1.67 -11.45
N ASN A 230 19.28 2.83 -12.07
CA ASN A 230 18.19 3.35 -12.93
C ASN A 230 16.85 3.60 -12.22
N HIS A 231 16.77 3.40 -10.91
CA HIS A 231 15.61 3.77 -10.10
C HIS A 231 15.85 5.10 -9.39
N ARG A 232 14.83 5.94 -9.36
CA ARG A 232 14.80 7.17 -8.55
C ARG A 232 13.56 7.19 -7.68
N ILE A 233 13.57 7.97 -6.62
CA ILE A 233 12.36 8.23 -5.85
C ILE A 233 11.45 9.13 -6.69
N THR A 234 10.24 8.65 -6.98
CA THR A 234 9.24 9.39 -7.75
C THR A 234 8.27 10.17 -6.87
N ASN A 235 7.90 9.58 -5.74
CA ASN A 235 6.87 10.11 -4.86
C ASN A 235 7.02 9.59 -3.42
N PHE A 236 6.25 10.16 -2.53
CA PHE A 236 6.15 9.69 -1.15
C PHE A 236 4.70 9.71 -0.66
N GLU A 237 4.39 8.80 0.26
CA GLU A 237 3.09 8.59 0.88
C GLU A 237 3.26 7.90 2.24
N MET A 238 2.31 7.10 2.70
CA MET A 238 2.33 6.58 4.07
C MET A 238 2.11 5.05 4.20
N GLU A 239 2.03 4.24 3.12
CA GLU A 239 1.63 2.82 3.21
C GLU A 239 2.41 1.83 2.33
N THR A 240 2.94 2.23 1.19
CA THR A 240 3.45 1.33 0.12
C THR A 240 4.53 0.36 0.60
N SER A 241 5.49 0.80 1.41
CA SER A 241 6.57 -0.07 1.90
C SER A 241 6.06 -1.19 2.79
N ALA A 242 5.10 -0.87 3.68
CA ALA A 242 4.45 -1.84 4.54
C ALA A 242 3.66 -2.87 3.73
N ILE A 243 2.89 -2.41 2.73
CA ILE A 243 2.16 -3.27 1.79
C ILE A 243 3.08 -4.25 1.08
N TYR A 244 4.21 -3.75 0.54
CA TYR A 244 5.15 -4.60 -0.19
C TYR A 244 5.90 -5.56 0.73
N GLY A 245 6.32 -5.08 1.90
CA GLY A 245 7.02 -5.91 2.87
C GLY A 245 6.13 -7.04 3.39
N LEU A 246 4.98 -6.72 3.98
CA LEU A 246 4.06 -7.73 4.52
C LEU A 246 3.54 -8.65 3.40
N GLY A 247 3.14 -8.10 2.26
CA GLY A 247 2.66 -8.90 1.14
C GLY A 247 3.70 -9.91 0.68
N LYS A 248 4.97 -9.51 0.54
CA LYS A 248 6.06 -10.42 0.14
C LYS A 248 6.33 -11.50 1.20
N LEU A 249 6.32 -11.13 2.49
CA LEU A 249 6.54 -12.10 3.57
C LEU A 249 5.41 -13.13 3.68
N MET A 250 4.18 -12.72 3.39
CA MET A 250 2.99 -13.58 3.38
C MET A 250 2.78 -14.33 2.05
N GLY A 251 3.60 -14.05 1.02
CA GLY A 251 3.52 -14.71 -0.29
C GLY A 251 2.45 -14.15 -1.23
N HIS A 252 1.98 -12.93 -0.99
CA HIS A 252 0.99 -12.24 -1.83
C HIS A 252 1.63 -11.41 -2.94
N GLU A 253 0.88 -11.15 -4.01
CA GLU A 253 1.26 -10.22 -5.06
C GLU A 253 0.72 -8.82 -4.72
N CYS A 254 1.60 -7.84 -4.58
CA CYS A 254 1.22 -6.49 -4.16
C CYS A 254 1.71 -5.42 -5.13
N LEU A 255 0.85 -4.44 -5.42
CA LEU A 255 1.20 -3.25 -6.19
C LEU A 255 0.56 -2.01 -5.59
N SER A 256 1.28 -0.91 -5.56
CA SER A 256 0.75 0.41 -5.21
C SER A 256 0.74 1.30 -6.44
N ILE A 257 -0.42 1.83 -6.78
CA ILE A 257 -0.59 2.89 -7.77
C ILE A 257 -1.10 4.14 -7.08
N ASN A 258 -0.60 5.28 -7.53
CA ASN A 258 -0.89 6.56 -6.90
C ASN A 258 -1.20 7.62 -7.95
N VAL A 259 -2.18 8.46 -7.70
CA VAL A 259 -2.29 9.74 -8.39
C VAL A 259 -1.49 10.81 -7.65
N ILE A 260 -0.76 11.62 -8.36
CA ILE A 260 0.00 12.75 -7.81
C ILE A 260 -0.95 13.91 -7.53
N ILE A 261 -1.19 14.24 -6.26
CA ILE A 261 -2.03 15.38 -5.87
C ILE A 261 -1.24 16.63 -5.51
N ALA A 262 0.06 16.47 -5.25
CA ALA A 262 0.95 17.60 -5.00
C ALA A 262 2.32 17.33 -5.62
N ASN A 263 2.95 18.33 -6.21
CA ASN A 263 4.35 18.26 -6.60
C ASN A 263 5.18 19.12 -5.65
N ARG A 264 6.09 18.49 -4.89
CA ARG A 264 6.84 19.14 -3.82
C ARG A 264 8.04 19.95 -4.35
N VAL A 265 8.49 19.67 -5.57
CA VAL A 265 9.61 20.35 -6.21
C VAL A 265 9.16 21.68 -6.82
N VAL A 266 8.12 21.64 -7.64
CA VAL A 266 7.56 22.85 -8.29
C VAL A 266 6.48 23.54 -7.46
N LYS A 267 6.16 22.99 -6.25
CA LYS A 267 5.21 23.56 -5.28
C LYS A 267 3.79 23.73 -5.82
N GLU A 268 3.35 22.76 -6.61
CA GLU A 268 2.01 22.72 -7.16
C GLU A 268 1.10 21.75 -6.39
N PHE A 269 -0.20 22.02 -6.41
CA PHE A 269 -1.25 21.14 -5.89
C PHE A 269 -2.32 20.98 -6.97
N SER A 270 -2.91 19.77 -7.08
CA SER A 270 -3.98 19.48 -8.02
C SER A 270 -5.15 20.43 -7.82
N LYS A 271 -5.65 20.99 -8.91
CA LYS A 271 -6.82 21.87 -8.89
C LYS A 271 -8.12 21.12 -8.67
N ASP A 272 -8.16 19.85 -9.06
CA ASP A 272 -9.29 18.94 -8.89
C ASP A 272 -8.79 17.53 -8.61
N SER A 273 -8.37 17.30 -7.36
CA SER A 273 -7.87 16.00 -6.92
C SER A 273 -8.93 14.89 -6.97
N GLU A 274 -10.21 15.24 -6.86
CA GLU A 274 -11.30 14.26 -6.97
C GLU A 274 -11.45 13.73 -8.40
N ALA A 275 -11.42 14.61 -9.39
CA ALA A 275 -11.42 14.20 -10.79
C ALA A 275 -10.16 13.38 -11.15
N ALA A 276 -9.01 13.75 -10.62
CA ALA A 276 -7.76 13.01 -10.83
C ALA A 276 -7.82 11.59 -10.22
N VAL A 277 -8.36 11.44 -8.99
CA VAL A 277 -8.61 10.14 -8.35
C VAL A 277 -9.59 9.31 -9.17
N LYS A 278 -10.69 9.90 -9.65
CA LYS A 278 -11.66 9.19 -10.49
C LYS A 278 -11.02 8.64 -11.76
N LYS A 279 -10.25 9.44 -12.48
CA LYS A 279 -9.52 9.00 -13.69
C LYS A 279 -8.53 7.87 -13.39
N MET A 280 -7.83 7.93 -12.25
CA MET A 280 -6.94 6.84 -11.83
C MET A 280 -7.73 5.55 -11.58
N ILE A 281 -8.86 5.61 -10.89
CA ILE A 281 -9.72 4.45 -10.62
C ILE A 281 -10.18 3.82 -11.93
N GLU A 282 -10.73 4.61 -12.86
CA GLU A 282 -11.20 4.14 -14.16
C GLU A 282 -10.08 3.43 -14.94
N LYS A 283 -8.93 4.10 -15.09
CA LYS A 283 -7.76 3.53 -15.79
C LYS A 283 -7.23 2.26 -15.11
N ALA A 284 -7.21 2.24 -13.78
CA ALA A 284 -6.72 1.10 -13.03
C ALA A 284 -7.66 -0.10 -13.10
N LEU A 285 -8.97 0.11 -13.05
CA LEU A 285 -9.95 -0.96 -13.20
C LEU A 285 -9.92 -1.53 -14.63
N GLU A 286 -9.76 -0.69 -15.65
CA GLU A 286 -9.57 -1.13 -17.04
C GLU A 286 -8.34 -2.06 -17.15
N ALA A 287 -7.19 -1.67 -16.59
CA ALA A 287 -5.96 -2.48 -16.60
C ALA A 287 -6.11 -3.80 -15.83
N LEU A 288 -6.87 -3.81 -14.73
CA LEU A 288 -7.11 -5.03 -13.94
C LEU A 288 -8.09 -6.00 -14.60
N THR A 289 -9.07 -5.48 -15.33
CA THR A 289 -10.14 -6.28 -15.94
C THR A 289 -9.88 -6.65 -17.40
N ALA A 290 -8.91 -6.00 -18.03
CA ALA A 290 -8.40 -6.42 -19.34
C ALA A 290 -7.96 -7.89 -19.30
N SER A 291 -8.41 -8.66 -20.29
CA SER A 291 -8.23 -10.12 -20.41
C SER A 291 -6.79 -10.49 -20.72
#